data_6c8d4be504aaa7a121373e94bdefefcf
#
_entry.id   6c8d4be504aaa7a121373e94bdefefcf
#
_cell.length_a   1.000
_cell.length_b   1.000
_cell.length_c   1.000
_cell.angle_alpha   90.00
_cell.angle_beta   90.00
_cell.angle_gamma   90.00
#
_symmetry.space_group_name_H-M   'P 1'
#
loop_
_entity.id
_entity.type
_entity.pdbx_description
1 polymer ?
#
loop_
_entity_poly.entity_id
_entity_poly.type
_entity_poly.pdbx_seq_one_letter_code
_entity_poly.pdbx_strand_id
1 'polypeptide(L)'
;MTNDAFRARVTAICGGWPGAQHSDPWGGGHDAWKVGGKMFACIGAVKPGVAVKTPDIETATMLIEAGIGIKAPYFHKSWLLLPEDTVEDELAHRLAVSYDTVRAGLTKKAQAALPPRDDTA
;
A
#
# COMPACT_ATOMS: atom_id res chain seq x y z
N MET A 1 12.89 -10.82 5.76
CA MET A 1 11.74 -11.35 5.01
C MET A 1 10.46 -11.10 5.78
N THR A 2 9.42 -10.65 5.10
CA THR A 2 8.14 -10.35 5.77
C THR A 2 7.46 -11.65 6.19
N ASN A 3 6.99 -11.72 7.45
CA ASN A 3 6.35 -12.93 7.96
C ASN A 3 4.90 -13.08 7.46
N ASP A 4 4.39 -14.30 7.54
CA ASP A 4 3.06 -14.63 7.03
C ASP A 4 1.94 -13.94 7.80
N ALA A 5 2.11 -13.71 9.09
CA ALA A 5 1.11 -13.02 9.90
C ALA A 5 0.93 -11.56 9.44
N PHE A 6 2.02 -10.88 9.11
CA PHE A 6 1.95 -9.52 8.58
C PHE A 6 1.29 -9.49 7.21
N ARG A 7 1.65 -10.44 6.33
CA ARG A 7 1.03 -10.57 5.00
C ARG A 7 -0.48 -10.78 5.12
N ALA A 8 -0.90 -11.61 6.06
CA ALA A 8 -2.33 -11.85 6.32
C ALA A 8 -3.05 -10.60 6.82
N ARG A 9 -2.39 -9.78 7.65
CA ARG A 9 -2.95 -8.49 8.10
C ARG A 9 -3.20 -7.55 6.93
N VAL A 10 -2.21 -7.40 6.04
CA VAL A 10 -2.34 -6.54 4.87
C VAL A 10 -3.47 -7.03 3.97
N THR A 11 -3.53 -8.34 3.72
CA THR A 11 -4.60 -8.94 2.92
C THR A 11 -5.99 -8.69 3.53
N ALA A 12 -6.10 -8.84 4.84
CA ALA A 12 -7.37 -8.61 5.54
C ALA A 12 -7.84 -7.15 5.44
N ILE A 13 -6.90 -6.21 5.44
CA ILE A 13 -7.21 -4.79 5.34
C ILE A 13 -7.65 -4.42 3.92
N CYS A 14 -6.85 -4.75 2.91
CA CYS A 14 -7.05 -4.19 1.56
C CYS A 14 -7.62 -5.18 0.54
N GLY A 15 -7.65 -6.47 0.84
CA GLY A 15 -8.05 -7.48 -0.14
C GLY A 15 -9.48 -7.40 -0.61
N GLY A 16 -10.37 -6.82 0.18
CA GLY A 16 -11.79 -6.64 -0.17
C GLY A 16 -12.13 -5.27 -0.75
N TRP A 17 -11.18 -4.37 -0.91
CA TRP A 17 -11.46 -3.05 -1.46
C TRP A 17 -11.82 -3.14 -2.96
N PRO A 18 -12.64 -2.20 -3.46
CA PRO A 18 -13.10 -2.26 -4.85
C PRO A 18 -11.94 -2.30 -5.85
N GLY A 19 -11.93 -3.34 -6.69
CA GLY A 19 -10.91 -3.49 -7.72
C GLY A 19 -9.52 -3.87 -7.22
N ALA A 20 -9.36 -4.14 -5.92
CA ALA A 20 -8.06 -4.57 -5.38
C ALA A 20 -7.70 -5.95 -5.93
N GLN A 21 -6.52 -6.05 -6.54
CA GLN A 21 -6.03 -7.28 -7.15
C GLN A 21 -4.64 -7.60 -6.61
N HIS A 22 -4.46 -8.86 -6.23
CA HIS A 22 -3.19 -9.37 -5.72
C HIS A 22 -2.43 -10.10 -6.83
N SER A 23 -1.12 -9.94 -6.85
CA SER A 23 -0.26 -10.71 -7.75
C SER A 23 1.12 -10.85 -7.15
N ASP A 24 1.89 -11.80 -7.70
CA ASP A 24 3.32 -11.96 -7.46
C ASP A 24 4.04 -11.82 -8.81
N PRO A 25 4.14 -10.58 -9.34
CA PRO A 25 4.53 -10.36 -10.74
C PRO A 25 5.98 -10.77 -11.06
N TRP A 26 6.81 -10.86 -10.02
CA TRP A 26 8.23 -11.24 -10.22
C TRP A 26 8.50 -12.69 -9.81
N GLY A 27 7.52 -13.38 -9.21
CA GLY A 27 7.73 -14.67 -8.56
C GLY A 27 8.60 -14.53 -7.32
N GLY A 28 8.66 -15.53 -6.48
CA GLY A 28 9.58 -15.53 -5.35
C GLY A 28 9.11 -14.84 -4.09
N GLY A 29 7.80 -14.69 -3.89
CA GLY A 29 7.26 -14.28 -2.59
C GLY A 29 6.94 -12.81 -2.44
N HIS A 30 6.66 -12.12 -3.54
CA HIS A 30 6.17 -10.75 -3.50
C HIS A 30 4.64 -10.74 -3.35
N ASP A 31 4.11 -9.72 -2.67
CA ASP A 31 2.69 -9.41 -2.69
C ASP A 31 2.52 -8.02 -3.27
N ALA A 32 2.04 -7.94 -4.51
CA ALA A 32 1.73 -6.67 -5.16
C ALA A 32 0.22 -6.49 -5.19
N TRP A 33 -0.27 -5.43 -4.57
CA TRP A 33 -1.68 -5.06 -4.55
C TRP A 33 -1.90 -3.89 -5.49
N LYS A 34 -2.85 -4.02 -6.42
CA LYS A 34 -3.13 -3.04 -7.45
C LYS A 34 -4.60 -2.64 -7.49
N VAL A 35 -4.86 -1.43 -7.94
CA VAL A 35 -6.19 -0.95 -8.30
C VAL A 35 -6.11 -0.27 -9.66
N GLY A 36 -6.97 -0.66 -10.58
CA GLY A 36 -6.94 -0.14 -11.94
C GLY A 36 -5.61 -0.37 -12.66
N GLY A 37 -4.93 -1.46 -12.33
CA GLY A 37 -3.62 -1.78 -12.91
C GLY A 37 -2.44 -1.05 -12.31
N LYS A 38 -2.66 -0.20 -11.31
CA LYS A 38 -1.60 0.57 -10.63
C LYS A 38 -1.37 0.03 -9.22
N MET A 39 -0.11 -0.14 -8.85
CA MET A 39 0.26 -0.66 -7.53
C MET A 39 -0.02 0.36 -6.43
N PHE A 40 -0.63 -0.09 -5.32
CA PHE A 40 -0.81 0.74 -4.13
C PHE A 40 -0.18 0.14 -2.89
N ALA A 41 0.23 -1.12 -2.91
CA ALA A 41 0.94 -1.76 -1.81
C ALA A 41 1.83 -2.85 -2.36
N CYS A 42 3.02 -3.00 -1.76
CA CYS A 42 3.95 -4.04 -2.18
C CYS A 42 4.74 -4.57 -0.99
N ILE A 43 4.68 -5.88 -0.81
CA ILE A 43 5.54 -6.58 0.14
C ILE A 43 6.61 -7.30 -0.69
N GLY A 44 7.87 -6.95 -0.47
CA GLY A 44 8.98 -7.54 -1.20
C GLY A 44 9.38 -8.90 -0.66
N ALA A 45 10.20 -9.61 -1.43
CA ALA A 45 10.67 -10.95 -1.04
C ALA A 45 11.75 -10.90 0.04
N VAL A 46 12.49 -9.81 0.14
CA VAL A 46 13.68 -9.74 1.00
C VAL A 46 13.50 -8.76 2.15
N LYS A 47 13.22 -7.49 1.84
CA LYS A 47 13.11 -6.45 2.88
C LYS A 47 11.76 -6.53 3.59
N PRO A 48 11.74 -6.63 4.94
CA PRO A 48 10.47 -6.73 5.68
C PRO A 48 9.65 -5.45 5.61
N GLY A 49 8.33 -5.60 5.64
CA GLY A 49 7.39 -4.48 5.66
C GLY A 49 6.59 -4.35 4.37
N VAL A 50 5.76 -3.32 4.30
CA VAL A 50 4.94 -3.02 3.13
C VAL A 50 5.22 -1.62 2.62
N ALA A 51 5.49 -1.49 1.33
CA ALA A 51 5.64 -0.20 0.66
C ALA A 51 4.26 0.34 0.30
N VAL A 52 3.99 1.59 0.64
CA VAL A 52 2.73 2.28 0.35
C VAL A 52 3.02 3.67 -0.21
N LYS A 53 2.11 4.18 -1.04
CA LYS A 53 2.22 5.51 -1.61
C LYS A 53 1.60 6.54 -0.69
N THR A 54 2.24 7.71 -0.58
CA THR A 54 1.67 8.89 0.06
C THR A 54 1.23 9.89 -1.01
N PRO A 55 0.43 10.92 -0.66
CA PRO A 55 0.00 11.91 -1.64
C PRO A 55 1.15 12.70 -2.30
N ASP A 56 2.27 12.88 -1.59
CA ASP A 56 3.38 13.67 -2.10
C ASP A 56 4.69 13.35 -1.35
N ILE A 57 5.79 13.90 -1.86
CA ILE A 57 7.12 13.70 -1.29
C ILE A 57 7.21 14.28 0.14
N GLU A 58 6.57 15.43 0.37
CA GLU A 58 6.60 16.08 1.68
C GLU A 58 5.96 15.22 2.76
N THR A 59 4.84 14.59 2.45
CA THR A 59 4.16 13.68 3.38
C THR A 59 5.04 12.48 3.70
N ALA A 60 5.65 11.86 2.68
CA ALA A 60 6.57 10.74 2.91
C ALA A 60 7.75 11.16 3.79
N THR A 61 8.36 12.31 3.51
CA THR A 61 9.49 12.83 4.29
C THR A 61 9.09 13.07 5.75
N MET A 62 7.93 13.68 5.97
CA MET A 62 7.41 13.95 7.32
C MET A 62 7.20 12.65 8.10
N LEU A 63 6.64 11.63 7.45
CA LEU A 63 6.38 10.34 8.10
C LEU A 63 7.67 9.60 8.42
N ILE A 64 8.69 9.70 7.57
CA ILE A 64 10.01 9.14 7.84
C ILE A 64 10.65 9.85 9.03
N GLU A 65 10.61 11.17 9.08
CA GLU A 65 11.15 11.95 10.18
C GLU A 65 10.42 11.66 11.50
N ALA A 66 9.13 11.38 11.42
CA ALA A 66 8.32 11.03 12.59
C ALA A 66 8.52 9.57 13.06
N GLY A 67 9.30 8.79 12.33
CA GLY A 67 9.56 7.39 12.70
C GLY A 67 8.44 6.42 12.33
N ILE A 68 7.48 6.84 11.50
CA ILE A 68 6.35 5.98 11.09
C ILE A 68 6.82 4.91 10.09
N GLY A 69 7.79 5.25 9.24
CA GLY A 69 8.35 4.32 8.28
C GLY A 69 9.71 4.78 7.80
N ILE A 70 10.24 4.09 6.82
CA ILE A 70 11.54 4.40 6.22
C ILE A 70 11.37 4.55 4.71
N LYS A 71 12.42 5.00 4.03
CA LYS A 71 12.43 5.12 2.57
C LYS A 71 12.17 3.75 1.94
N ALA A 72 11.23 3.70 1.00
CA ALA A 72 10.93 2.46 0.26
C ALA A 72 11.95 2.31 -0.88
N PRO A 73 12.83 1.30 -0.83
CA PRO A 73 13.81 1.08 -1.92
C PRO A 73 13.11 0.80 -3.24
N TYR A 74 13.65 1.31 -4.33
CA TYR A 74 13.16 1.10 -5.70
C TYR A 74 11.84 1.79 -6.03
N PHE A 75 11.25 2.53 -5.09
CA PHE A 75 10.02 3.28 -5.31
C PHE A 75 10.31 4.78 -5.37
N HIS A 76 9.35 5.51 -5.94
CA HIS A 76 9.42 6.97 -5.97
C HIS A 76 9.49 7.54 -4.55
N LYS A 77 10.06 8.73 -4.38
CA LYS A 77 10.23 9.37 -3.07
C LYS A 77 8.92 9.64 -2.32
N SER A 78 7.77 9.58 -2.99
CA SER A 78 6.46 9.67 -2.34
C SER A 78 6.01 8.36 -1.69
N TRP A 79 6.79 7.30 -1.82
CA TRP A 79 6.51 6.01 -1.20
C TRP A 79 7.22 5.88 0.15
N LEU A 80 6.66 5.02 0.98
CA LEU A 80 7.09 4.79 2.36
C LEU A 80 7.06 3.30 2.65
N LEU A 81 8.10 2.78 3.31
CA LEU A 81 8.10 1.39 3.76
C LEU A 81 7.69 1.35 5.24
N LEU A 82 6.55 0.70 5.51
CA LEU A 82 6.05 0.51 6.87
C LEU A 82 6.61 -0.79 7.44
N PRO A 83 7.17 -0.78 8.66
CA PRO A 83 7.71 -1.99 9.27
C PRO A 83 6.60 -2.97 9.71
N GLU A 84 7.00 -4.22 9.95
CA GLU A 84 6.06 -5.27 10.33
C GLU A 84 5.39 -5.02 11.68
N ASP A 85 6.02 -4.25 12.56
CA ASP A 85 5.47 -3.92 13.88
C ASP A 85 4.58 -2.68 13.88
N THR A 86 4.25 -2.15 12.71
CA THR A 86 3.30 -1.03 12.61
C THR A 86 1.98 -1.42 13.24
N VAL A 87 1.45 -0.54 14.12
CA VAL A 87 0.19 -0.82 14.80
C VAL A 87 -0.97 -0.84 13.79
N GLU A 88 -2.01 -1.58 14.12
CA GLU A 88 -3.12 -1.87 13.20
C GLU A 88 -3.76 -0.62 12.62
N ASP A 89 -4.07 0.38 13.45
CA ASP A 89 -4.73 1.60 12.99
C ASP A 89 -3.87 2.39 12.02
N GLU A 90 -2.57 2.47 12.28
CA GLU A 90 -1.64 3.15 11.37
C GLU A 90 -1.51 2.39 10.06
N LEU A 91 -1.39 1.08 10.12
CA LEU A 91 -1.28 0.23 8.94
C LEU A 91 -2.51 0.38 8.05
N ALA A 92 -3.71 0.28 8.63
CA ALA A 92 -4.96 0.41 7.89
C ALA A 92 -5.10 1.79 7.27
N HIS A 93 -4.75 2.84 8.02
CA HIS A 93 -4.82 4.22 7.53
C HIS A 93 -3.86 4.45 6.36
N ARG A 94 -2.61 4.01 6.48
CA ARG A 94 -1.60 4.21 5.43
C ARG A 94 -1.96 3.42 4.16
N LEU A 95 -2.48 2.21 4.29
CA LEU A 95 -2.97 1.44 3.15
C LEU A 95 -4.15 2.12 2.48
N ALA A 96 -5.09 2.66 3.26
CA ALA A 96 -6.26 3.38 2.74
C ALA A 96 -5.85 4.65 1.98
N VAL A 97 -4.95 5.44 2.55
CA VAL A 97 -4.43 6.65 1.89
C VAL A 97 -3.74 6.28 0.56
N SER A 98 -2.95 5.20 0.56
CA SER A 98 -2.26 4.74 -0.64
C SER A 98 -3.26 4.32 -1.73
N TYR A 99 -4.24 3.50 -1.38
CA TYR A 99 -5.28 3.08 -2.31
C TYR A 99 -6.02 4.29 -2.89
N ASP A 100 -6.49 5.20 -2.03
CA ASP A 100 -7.24 6.37 -2.47
C ASP A 100 -6.40 7.30 -3.35
N THR A 101 -5.10 7.46 -3.03
CA THR A 101 -4.18 8.27 -3.83
C THR A 101 -3.99 7.69 -5.22
N VAL A 102 -3.76 6.37 -5.31
CA VAL A 102 -3.58 5.70 -6.60
C VAL A 102 -4.88 5.73 -7.40
N ARG A 103 -6.01 5.44 -6.75
CA ARG A 103 -7.33 5.48 -7.40
C ARG A 103 -7.62 6.86 -7.99
N ALA A 104 -7.33 7.92 -7.25
CA ALA A 104 -7.54 9.30 -7.71
C ALA A 104 -6.69 9.66 -8.93
N GLY A 105 -5.57 8.98 -9.12
CA GLY A 105 -4.70 9.16 -10.29
C GLY A 105 -5.12 8.38 -11.53
N LEU A 106 -6.14 7.53 -11.43
CA LEU A 106 -6.64 6.79 -12.58
C LEU A 106 -7.46 7.71 -13.50
N THR A 107 -7.70 7.25 -14.73
CA THR A 107 -8.59 7.98 -15.64
C THR A 107 -10.00 8.07 -15.05
N LYS A 108 -10.76 9.08 -15.47
CA LYS A 108 -12.15 9.22 -15.01
C LYS A 108 -12.99 7.99 -15.34
N LYS A 109 -12.75 7.39 -16.51
CA LYS A 109 -13.43 6.16 -16.94
C LYS A 109 -13.13 5.00 -15.97
N ALA A 110 -11.85 4.81 -15.61
CA ALA A 110 -11.45 3.77 -14.68
C ALA A 110 -12.03 4.01 -13.29
N GLN A 111 -12.03 5.25 -12.81
CA GLN A 111 -12.62 5.59 -11.52
C GLN A 111 -14.13 5.33 -11.50
N ALA A 112 -14.83 5.66 -12.58
CA ALA A 112 -16.26 5.46 -12.68
C ALA A 112 -16.65 3.97 -12.64
N ALA A 113 -15.76 3.09 -13.05
CA ALA A 113 -15.97 1.65 -13.00
C ALA A 113 -15.78 1.04 -11.61
N LEU A 114 -15.31 1.83 -10.63
CA LEU A 114 -14.99 1.37 -9.28
C LEU A 114 -15.81 2.16 -8.26
N PRO A 115 -16.58 1.50 -7.38
CA PRO A 115 -17.18 2.22 -6.25
C PRO A 115 -16.08 2.75 -5.33
N PRO A 116 -16.34 3.81 -4.54
CA PRO A 116 -15.39 4.27 -3.54
C PRO A 116 -15.15 3.20 -2.49
N ARG A 117 -13.95 3.22 -1.90
CA ARG A 117 -13.64 2.37 -0.75
C ARG A 117 -14.57 2.75 0.41
N ASP A 118 -15.04 1.75 1.14
CA ASP A 118 -15.89 1.96 2.32
C ASP A 118 -15.00 2.35 3.53
N ASP A 119 -15.22 3.55 4.07
CA ASP A 119 -14.51 4.06 5.23
C ASP A 119 -15.19 3.73 6.56
N THR A 120 -16.38 3.16 6.52
CA THR A 120 -17.16 2.92 7.73
C THR A 120 -16.86 1.62 8.44
N ALA A 121 -16.00 0.83 7.84
CA ALA A 121 -15.67 -0.49 8.38
C ALA A 121 -14.85 -0.42 9.67
#